data_892449258059fcb8b5943a610da59a2c
#
_entry.id   892449258059fcb8b5943a610da59a2c
#
_cell.length_a   1.000
_cell.length_b   1.000
_cell.length_c   1.000
_cell.angle_alpha   90.00
_cell.angle_beta   90.00
_cell.angle_gamma   90.00
#
_symmetry.space_group_name_H-M   'P 1'
#
loop_
_entity.id
_entity.type
_entity.pdbx_description
1 polymer ?
#
loop_
_entity_poly.entity_id
_entity_poly.type
_entity_poly.pdbx_seq_one_letter_code
_entity_poly.pdbx_strand_id
1 'polypeptide(L)'
;MKEFFGFGGYQRVPEGYFSWQHLTFVSSLMVIMVLCAVLFGLKNKNKDEKAKNRVLLAAAIIIDSAEIFKLIIVCVRSQDPLAWLYDLPLFLCSIQLIAIPLAAFTKGRIKNAALDFVFVFGLLGAVMGTYFAGQNYGCYPVLSFDNVVSGFTHSISGFTSLYIAISRMASMKKRNIWVTFTILLSFCGAALLANKLLDYNYMFLRGGDGTPYDIVYRFVDGSPVLYPLGVVFFFFVYIVVYYHVYYFIKWALGKTQQNKNANN
;
A
#
# COMPACT_ATOMS: atom_id res chain seq x y z
N MET A 1 27.40 -7.44 -6.53
CA MET A 1 26.84 -6.37 -5.67
C MET A 1 26.53 -5.08 -6.43
N LYS A 2 27.48 -4.51 -7.23
CA LYS A 2 27.21 -3.26 -7.98
C LYS A 2 25.97 -3.38 -8.87
N GLU A 3 25.83 -4.47 -9.61
CA GLU A 3 24.68 -4.73 -10.49
C GLU A 3 23.36 -4.88 -9.71
N PHE A 4 23.37 -5.53 -8.54
CA PHE A 4 22.16 -5.65 -7.70
C PHE A 4 21.59 -4.29 -7.31
N PHE A 5 22.45 -3.33 -6.95
CA PHE A 5 22.06 -1.96 -6.61
C PHE A 5 21.84 -1.07 -7.83
N GLY A 6 22.11 -1.54 -9.04
CA GLY A 6 21.98 -0.77 -10.28
C GLY A 6 23.03 0.31 -10.47
N PHE A 7 24.18 0.23 -9.80
CA PHE A 7 25.31 1.15 -10.02
C PHE A 7 25.92 0.93 -11.41
N GLY A 8 25.84 1.96 -12.25
CA GLY A 8 26.23 1.88 -13.66
C GLY A 8 25.14 1.32 -14.59
N GLY A 9 23.91 1.22 -14.09
CA GLY A 9 22.77 0.64 -14.79
C GLY A 9 22.67 -0.88 -14.63
N TYR A 10 21.46 -1.41 -14.81
CA TYR A 10 21.23 -2.85 -14.85
C TYR A 10 21.64 -3.40 -16.21
N GLN A 11 22.59 -4.31 -16.24
CA GLN A 11 23.05 -4.94 -17.49
C GLN A 11 22.18 -6.16 -17.86
N ARG A 12 21.61 -6.84 -16.85
CA ARG A 12 20.71 -7.95 -17.08
C ARG A 12 19.38 -7.45 -17.64
N VAL A 13 18.91 -8.07 -18.73
CA VAL A 13 17.60 -7.78 -19.32
C VAL A 13 16.51 -8.15 -18.31
N PRO A 14 15.52 -7.28 -18.07
CA PRO A 14 14.37 -7.62 -17.23
C PRO A 14 13.67 -8.87 -17.74
N GLU A 15 13.32 -9.77 -16.83
CA GLU A 15 12.57 -10.99 -17.17
C GLU A 15 11.15 -10.69 -17.65
N GLY A 16 10.68 -9.49 -17.35
CA GLY A 16 9.42 -8.95 -17.82
C GLY A 16 8.26 -9.13 -16.84
N TYR A 17 7.28 -8.30 -17.08
CA TYR A 17 6.02 -8.29 -16.35
C TYR A 17 5.23 -9.58 -16.63
N PHE A 18 4.64 -10.18 -15.59
CA PHE A 18 3.99 -11.50 -15.60
C PHE A 18 4.89 -12.68 -16.01
N SER A 19 6.22 -12.51 -16.07
CA SER A 19 7.13 -13.65 -16.19
C SER A 19 6.96 -14.62 -15.01
N TRP A 20 7.37 -15.89 -15.19
CA TRP A 20 7.30 -16.87 -14.09
C TRP A 20 8.18 -16.46 -12.90
N GLN A 21 9.31 -15.78 -13.16
CA GLN A 21 10.21 -15.25 -12.15
C GLN A 21 9.50 -14.17 -11.31
N HIS A 22 8.84 -13.20 -11.98
CA HIS A 22 8.04 -12.18 -11.33
C HIS A 22 6.93 -12.81 -10.46
N LEU A 23 6.12 -13.69 -11.05
CA LEU A 23 5.02 -14.32 -10.32
C LEU A 23 5.50 -15.16 -9.14
N THR A 24 6.61 -15.90 -9.28
CA THR A 24 7.19 -16.69 -8.18
C THR A 24 7.69 -15.78 -7.08
N PHE A 25 8.41 -14.71 -7.40
CA PHE A 25 8.94 -13.76 -6.42
C PHE A 25 7.81 -13.09 -5.63
N VAL A 26 6.84 -12.49 -6.30
CA VAL A 26 5.74 -11.77 -5.62
C VAL A 26 4.82 -12.72 -4.86
N SER A 27 4.53 -13.92 -5.40
CA SER A 27 3.70 -14.91 -4.71
C SER A 27 4.38 -15.42 -3.44
N SER A 28 5.70 -15.63 -3.48
CA SER A 28 6.47 -16.01 -2.28
C SER A 28 6.38 -14.94 -1.20
N LEU A 29 6.53 -13.66 -1.56
CA LEU A 29 6.37 -12.54 -0.64
C LEU A 29 4.94 -12.47 -0.06
N MET A 30 3.91 -12.67 -0.90
CA MET A 30 2.51 -12.65 -0.45
C MET A 30 2.19 -13.82 0.50
N VAL A 31 2.71 -15.01 0.23
CA VAL A 31 2.55 -16.16 1.15
C VAL A 31 3.20 -15.87 2.50
N ILE A 32 4.44 -15.40 2.51
CA ILE A 32 5.14 -15.02 3.75
C ILE A 32 4.37 -13.92 4.50
N MET A 33 3.91 -12.90 3.79
CA MET A 33 3.10 -11.80 4.33
C MET A 33 1.84 -12.34 5.04
N VAL A 34 1.07 -13.20 4.38
CA VAL A 34 -0.16 -13.78 4.94
C VAL A 34 0.15 -14.65 6.16
N LEU A 35 1.15 -15.54 6.06
CA LEU A 35 1.56 -16.39 7.18
C LEU A 35 1.97 -15.57 8.40
N CYS A 36 2.82 -14.56 8.22
CA CYS A 36 3.22 -13.66 9.30
C CYS A 36 2.01 -12.91 9.89
N ALA A 37 1.11 -12.39 9.06
CA ALA A 37 -0.08 -11.69 9.53
C ALA A 37 -1.00 -12.59 10.35
N VAL A 38 -1.21 -13.83 9.92
CA VAL A 38 -2.01 -14.82 10.65
C VAL A 38 -1.33 -15.19 11.98
N LEU A 39 -0.06 -15.54 11.95
CA LEU A 39 0.70 -15.94 13.16
C LEU A 39 0.71 -14.82 14.21
N PHE A 40 1.17 -13.62 13.83
CA PHE A 40 1.24 -12.48 14.76
C PHE A 40 -0.15 -11.95 15.13
N GLY A 41 -1.09 -11.94 14.19
CA GLY A 41 -2.45 -11.50 14.42
C GLY A 41 -3.19 -12.37 15.43
N LEU A 42 -3.16 -13.70 15.26
CA LEU A 42 -3.79 -14.64 16.20
C LEU A 42 -3.10 -14.62 17.57
N LYS A 43 -1.76 -14.58 17.60
CA LYS A 43 -0.97 -14.50 18.84
C LYS A 43 -1.32 -13.26 19.67
N ASN A 44 -1.67 -12.14 19.02
CA ASN A 44 -1.95 -10.87 19.69
C ASN A 44 -3.43 -10.53 19.79
N LYS A 45 -4.34 -11.30 19.18
CA LYS A 45 -5.77 -11.02 19.10
C LYS A 45 -6.42 -10.67 20.45
N ASN A 46 -6.05 -11.41 21.49
CA ASN A 46 -6.60 -11.26 22.84
C ASN A 46 -5.66 -10.55 23.82
N LYS A 47 -4.55 -9.96 23.31
CA LYS A 47 -3.62 -9.19 24.15
C LYS A 47 -4.04 -7.74 24.28
N ASP A 48 -3.41 -7.03 25.20
CA ASP A 48 -3.59 -5.61 25.43
C ASP A 48 -3.14 -4.75 24.21
N GLU A 49 -3.59 -3.51 24.19
CA GLU A 49 -3.26 -2.57 23.11
C GLU A 49 -1.75 -2.31 22.99
N LYS A 50 -1.01 -2.36 24.09
CA LYS A 50 0.45 -2.15 24.09
C LYS A 50 1.17 -3.29 23.37
N ALA A 51 0.78 -4.54 23.61
CA ALA A 51 1.35 -5.71 22.94
C ALA A 51 1.04 -5.69 21.44
N LYS A 52 -0.21 -5.37 21.05
CA LYS A 52 -0.59 -5.22 19.65
C LYS A 52 0.20 -4.11 18.97
N ASN A 53 0.36 -2.97 19.64
CA ASN A 53 1.05 -1.82 19.09
C ASN A 53 2.55 -2.05 18.86
N ARG A 54 3.21 -2.95 19.61
CA ARG A 54 4.62 -3.30 19.40
C ARG A 54 4.87 -3.86 18.00
N VAL A 55 3.93 -4.63 17.47
CA VAL A 55 4.04 -5.18 16.11
C VAL A 55 3.90 -4.08 15.06
N LEU A 56 2.96 -3.14 15.27
CA LEU A 56 2.84 -1.96 14.39
C LEU A 56 4.09 -1.11 14.42
N LEU A 57 4.66 -0.91 15.62
CA LEU A 57 5.90 -0.15 15.79
C LEU A 57 7.07 -0.79 15.03
N ALA A 58 7.20 -2.12 15.15
CA ALA A 58 8.22 -2.85 14.39
C ALA A 58 7.99 -2.71 12.87
N ALA A 59 6.75 -2.87 12.41
CA ALA A 59 6.40 -2.68 11.00
C ALA A 59 6.71 -1.27 10.50
N ALA A 60 6.39 -0.23 11.27
CA ALA A 60 6.69 1.17 10.96
C ALA A 60 8.20 1.40 10.81
N ILE A 61 8.99 0.94 11.78
CA ILE A 61 10.45 1.10 11.74
C ILE A 61 11.04 0.37 10.53
N ILE A 62 10.60 -0.85 10.27
CA ILE A 62 11.15 -1.67 9.19
C ILE A 62 10.81 -1.07 7.82
N ILE A 63 9.54 -0.68 7.58
CA ILE A 63 9.13 -0.14 6.28
C ILE A 63 9.81 1.19 5.99
N ASP A 64 9.88 2.10 6.96
CA ASP A 64 10.51 3.41 6.78
C ASP A 64 12.03 3.30 6.64
N SER A 65 12.68 2.40 7.42
CA SER A 65 14.12 2.14 7.27
C SER A 65 14.47 1.58 5.90
N ALA A 66 13.64 0.67 5.37
CA ALA A 66 13.83 0.11 4.03
C ALA A 66 13.67 1.20 2.95
N GLU A 67 12.67 2.07 3.09
CA GLU A 67 12.44 3.16 2.15
C GLU A 67 13.55 4.22 2.23
N ILE A 68 13.97 4.64 3.41
CA ILE A 68 15.09 5.58 3.58
C ILE A 68 16.36 5.01 2.95
N PHE A 69 16.64 3.71 3.18
CA PHE A 69 17.77 3.06 2.56
C PHE A 69 17.68 3.07 1.02
N LYS A 70 16.48 2.80 0.46
CA LYS A 70 16.23 2.91 -0.98
C LYS A 70 16.53 4.32 -1.49
N LEU A 71 16.00 5.34 -0.84
CA LEU A 71 16.20 6.75 -1.23
C LEU A 71 17.68 7.13 -1.23
N ILE A 72 18.46 6.69 -0.23
CA ILE A 72 19.92 6.91 -0.19
C ILE A 72 20.60 6.26 -1.41
N ILE A 73 20.26 5.00 -1.71
CA ILE A 73 20.83 4.30 -2.87
C ILE A 73 20.46 4.99 -4.18
N VAL A 74 19.21 5.43 -4.33
CA VAL A 74 18.71 6.15 -5.52
C VAL A 74 19.51 7.44 -5.71
N CYS A 75 19.67 8.26 -4.67
CA CYS A 75 20.44 9.52 -4.76
C CYS A 75 21.91 9.28 -5.09
N VAL A 76 22.55 8.27 -4.47
CA VAL A 76 23.96 7.93 -4.75
C VAL A 76 24.12 7.38 -6.16
N ARG A 77 23.21 6.53 -6.63
CA ARG A 77 23.23 5.91 -7.96
C ARG A 77 23.04 6.92 -9.09
N SER A 78 22.11 7.85 -8.92
CA SER A 78 21.82 8.91 -9.89
C SER A 78 22.84 10.05 -9.88
N GLN A 79 23.69 10.13 -8.85
CA GLN A 79 24.56 11.27 -8.58
C GLN A 79 23.80 12.60 -8.44
N ASP A 80 22.51 12.52 -8.09
CA ASP A 80 21.62 13.65 -7.87
C ASP A 80 21.07 13.59 -6.45
N PRO A 81 21.44 14.56 -5.57
CA PRO A 81 20.95 14.61 -4.20
C PRO A 81 19.45 14.90 -4.11
N LEU A 82 18.80 15.32 -5.19
CA LEU A 82 17.36 15.61 -5.25
C LEU A 82 16.54 14.47 -5.89
N ALA A 83 17.16 13.36 -6.30
CA ALA A 83 16.47 12.24 -6.93
C ALA A 83 15.34 11.66 -6.05
N TRP A 84 15.42 11.78 -4.71
CA TRP A 84 14.38 11.37 -3.78
C TRP A 84 13.04 12.12 -3.98
N LEU A 85 13.07 13.31 -4.61
CA LEU A 85 11.85 14.07 -4.90
C LEU A 85 10.91 13.34 -5.87
N TYR A 86 11.41 12.36 -6.63
CA TYR A 86 10.61 11.54 -7.53
C TYR A 86 10.09 10.24 -6.87
N ASP A 87 10.46 10.03 -5.59
CA ASP A 87 10.03 8.90 -4.76
C ASP A 87 9.28 9.35 -3.49
N LEU A 88 8.64 10.52 -3.52
CA LEU A 88 7.83 11.02 -2.39
C LEU A 88 6.70 10.03 -2.06
N PRO A 89 6.26 9.94 -0.78
CA PRO A 89 5.19 9.04 -0.36
C PRO A 89 3.80 9.55 -0.78
N LEU A 90 3.65 9.84 -2.08
CA LEU A 90 2.45 10.42 -2.70
C LEU A 90 1.78 9.47 -3.71
N PHE A 91 2.22 8.22 -3.81
CA PHE A 91 1.43 7.17 -4.44
C PHE A 91 0.54 6.50 -3.40
N LEU A 92 -0.61 5.96 -3.80
CA LEU A 92 -1.58 5.32 -2.89
C LEU A 92 -0.94 4.24 -2.00
N CYS A 93 -0.01 3.47 -2.54
CA CYS A 93 0.74 2.45 -1.82
C CYS A 93 1.79 3.05 -0.86
N SER A 94 2.49 4.11 -1.26
CA SER A 94 3.53 4.74 -0.44
C SER A 94 2.97 5.64 0.67
N ILE A 95 1.69 6.02 0.66
CA ILE A 95 1.02 6.66 1.81
C ILE A 95 1.14 5.80 3.07
N GLN A 96 1.31 4.48 2.93
CA GLN A 96 1.52 3.57 4.07
C GLN A 96 2.78 3.88 4.88
N LEU A 97 3.81 4.50 4.27
CA LEU A 97 5.01 5.01 4.95
C LEU A 97 4.68 6.13 5.96
N ILE A 98 3.54 6.79 5.83
CA ILE A 98 3.04 7.80 6.77
C ILE A 98 1.96 7.20 7.67
N ALA A 99 1.05 6.42 7.10
CA ALA A 99 -0.12 5.91 7.81
C ALA A 99 0.24 4.85 8.87
N ILE A 100 1.19 3.95 8.58
CA ILE A 100 1.64 2.92 9.54
C ILE A 100 2.36 3.56 10.73
N PRO A 101 3.34 4.48 10.58
CA PRO A 101 3.90 5.24 11.69
C PRO A 101 2.84 6.02 12.50
N LEU A 102 1.90 6.70 11.84
CA LEU A 102 0.82 7.38 12.55
C LEU A 102 -0.01 6.40 13.39
N ALA A 103 -0.34 5.23 12.87
CA ALA A 103 -1.05 4.18 13.61
C ALA A 103 -0.23 3.65 14.81
N ALA A 104 1.11 3.60 14.68
CA ALA A 104 2.01 3.06 15.70
C ALA A 104 2.33 4.07 16.81
N PHE A 105 2.61 5.33 16.45
CA PHE A 105 3.16 6.34 17.37
C PHE A 105 2.11 7.28 17.97
N THR A 106 0.89 7.35 17.41
CA THR A 106 -0.14 8.24 17.90
C THR A 106 -1.16 7.56 18.82
N LYS A 107 -2.11 8.31 19.35
CA LYS A 107 -3.20 7.85 20.22
C LYS A 107 -4.54 8.47 19.80
N GLY A 108 -5.63 7.92 20.34
CA GLY A 108 -6.96 8.49 20.20
C GLY A 108 -7.46 8.50 18.75
N ARG A 109 -8.00 9.64 18.31
CA ARG A 109 -8.67 9.76 16.99
C ARG A 109 -7.70 9.58 15.82
N ILE A 110 -6.49 10.11 15.92
CA ILE A 110 -5.47 10.03 14.87
C ILE A 110 -5.07 8.57 14.65
N LYS A 111 -4.77 7.84 15.74
CA LYS A 111 -4.46 6.41 15.67
C LYS A 111 -5.59 5.62 15.01
N ASN A 112 -6.83 5.84 15.45
CA ASN A 112 -7.97 5.10 14.91
C ASN A 112 -8.20 5.39 13.42
N ALA A 113 -8.04 6.64 12.99
CA ALA A 113 -8.13 7.01 11.59
C ALA A 113 -7.02 6.38 10.76
N ALA A 114 -5.78 6.38 11.25
CA ALA A 114 -4.64 5.75 10.60
C ALA A 114 -4.81 4.22 10.52
N LEU A 115 -5.27 3.56 11.59
CA LEU A 115 -5.56 2.12 11.60
C LEU A 115 -6.62 1.75 10.54
N ASP A 116 -7.71 2.51 10.46
CA ASP A 116 -8.75 2.26 9.47
C ASP A 116 -8.23 2.51 8.04
N PHE A 117 -7.40 3.55 7.83
CA PHE A 117 -6.78 3.83 6.54
C PHE A 117 -5.81 2.72 6.11
N VAL A 118 -4.91 2.29 7.00
CA VAL A 118 -3.97 1.18 6.73
C VAL A 118 -4.74 -0.10 6.42
N PHE A 119 -5.81 -0.38 7.16
CA PHE A 119 -6.63 -1.57 6.93
C PHE A 119 -7.29 -1.55 5.55
N VAL A 120 -7.82 -0.41 5.11
CA VAL A 120 -8.48 -0.26 3.81
C VAL A 120 -7.50 -0.34 2.65
N PHE A 121 -6.37 0.36 2.73
CA PHE A 121 -5.48 0.54 1.59
C PHE A 121 -4.20 -0.31 1.62
N GLY A 122 -3.80 -0.85 2.77
CA GLY A 122 -2.55 -1.59 2.88
C GLY A 122 -2.52 -2.88 2.06
N LEU A 123 -3.62 -3.65 2.10
CA LEU A 123 -3.71 -4.88 1.30
C LEU A 123 -3.85 -4.58 -0.20
N LEU A 124 -4.65 -3.55 -0.57
CA LEU A 124 -4.74 -3.09 -1.95
C LEU A 124 -3.38 -2.67 -2.47
N GLY A 125 -2.66 -1.84 -1.71
CA GLY A 125 -1.30 -1.42 -2.06
C GLY A 125 -0.34 -2.59 -2.24
N ALA A 126 -0.41 -3.60 -1.36
CA ALA A 126 0.40 -4.80 -1.48
C ALA A 126 0.16 -5.55 -2.79
N VAL A 127 -1.10 -5.81 -3.13
CA VAL A 127 -1.46 -6.54 -4.35
C VAL A 127 -1.14 -5.74 -5.61
N MET A 128 -1.56 -4.46 -5.65
CA MET A 128 -1.37 -3.60 -6.82
C MET A 128 0.11 -3.26 -7.04
N GLY A 129 0.85 -3.00 -5.96
CA GLY A 129 2.28 -2.64 -6.02
C GLY A 129 3.24 -3.82 -6.22
N THR A 130 2.73 -5.06 -6.26
CA THR A 130 3.53 -6.24 -6.58
C THR A 130 3.05 -6.91 -7.86
N TYR A 131 1.83 -7.49 -7.89
CA TYR A 131 1.33 -8.19 -9.07
C TYR A 131 1.07 -7.26 -10.27
N PHE A 132 0.73 -5.99 -10.01
CA PHE A 132 0.34 -5.04 -11.06
C PHE A 132 1.35 -3.88 -11.24
N ALA A 133 2.58 -4.03 -10.74
CA ALA A 133 3.67 -3.06 -10.90
C ALA A 133 4.40 -3.24 -12.26
N GLY A 134 3.66 -3.15 -13.37
CA GLY A 134 4.19 -3.41 -14.71
C GLY A 134 5.39 -2.57 -15.10
N GLN A 135 5.42 -1.29 -14.71
CA GLN A 135 6.56 -0.40 -14.97
C GLN A 135 7.84 -0.93 -14.30
N ASN A 136 7.78 -1.32 -13.02
CA ASN A 136 8.95 -1.80 -12.29
C ASN A 136 9.53 -3.08 -12.91
N TYR A 137 8.67 -4.09 -13.13
CA TYR A 137 9.12 -5.39 -13.66
C TYR A 137 9.36 -5.38 -15.16
N GLY A 138 8.92 -4.34 -15.88
CA GLY A 138 9.28 -4.07 -17.27
C GLY A 138 10.63 -3.35 -17.43
N CYS A 139 11.01 -2.55 -16.44
CA CYS A 139 12.23 -1.74 -16.48
C CYS A 139 13.43 -2.36 -15.75
N TYR A 140 13.19 -3.16 -14.70
CA TYR A 140 14.23 -3.72 -13.83
C TYR A 140 14.16 -5.24 -13.75
N PRO A 141 15.32 -5.94 -13.63
CA PRO A 141 15.33 -7.38 -13.33
C PRO A 141 14.54 -7.68 -12.06
N VAL A 142 13.84 -8.83 -12.02
CA VAL A 142 12.96 -9.20 -10.90
C VAL A 142 13.68 -9.15 -9.55
N LEU A 143 14.91 -9.66 -9.49
CA LEU A 143 15.73 -9.63 -8.28
C LEU A 143 16.70 -8.44 -8.25
N SER A 144 16.31 -7.30 -8.80
CA SER A 144 17.02 -6.03 -8.62
C SER A 144 16.72 -5.43 -7.24
N PHE A 145 17.60 -4.53 -6.78
CA PHE A 145 17.39 -3.80 -5.53
C PHE A 145 16.05 -3.04 -5.52
N ASP A 146 15.72 -2.37 -6.62
CA ASP A 146 14.46 -1.60 -6.75
C ASP A 146 13.23 -2.50 -6.56
N ASN A 147 13.18 -3.63 -7.26
CA ASN A 147 12.05 -4.57 -7.17
C ASN A 147 12.00 -5.31 -5.83
N VAL A 148 13.16 -5.67 -5.27
CA VAL A 148 13.23 -6.35 -3.96
C VAL A 148 12.75 -5.43 -2.85
N VAL A 149 13.21 -4.19 -2.79
CA VAL A 149 12.76 -3.24 -1.76
C VAL A 149 11.30 -2.88 -1.97
N SER A 150 10.87 -2.62 -3.19
CA SER A 150 9.46 -2.37 -3.51
C SER A 150 8.57 -3.53 -3.08
N GLY A 151 8.87 -4.76 -3.48
CA GLY A 151 8.11 -5.95 -3.07
C GLY A 151 8.07 -6.14 -1.56
N PHE A 152 9.19 -5.88 -0.87
CA PHE A 152 9.30 -5.98 0.58
C PHE A 152 8.43 -4.92 1.30
N THR A 153 8.52 -3.65 0.92
CA THR A 153 7.73 -2.56 1.54
C THR A 153 6.23 -2.74 1.30
N HIS A 154 5.84 -3.17 0.10
CA HIS A 154 4.45 -3.52 -0.19
C HIS A 154 3.96 -4.72 0.63
N SER A 155 4.81 -5.73 0.84
CA SER A 155 4.47 -6.88 1.70
C SER A 155 4.29 -6.48 3.16
N ILE A 156 5.09 -5.55 3.70
CA ILE A 156 4.89 -5.01 5.05
C ILE A 156 3.59 -4.23 5.15
N SER A 157 3.25 -3.45 4.13
CA SER A 157 1.96 -2.74 4.06
C SER A 157 0.78 -3.71 4.13
N GLY A 158 0.78 -4.77 3.31
CA GLY A 158 -0.24 -5.82 3.33
C GLY A 158 -0.27 -6.61 4.64
N PHE A 159 0.91 -6.97 5.18
CA PHE A 159 1.04 -7.59 6.49
C PHE A 159 0.36 -6.75 7.57
N THR A 160 0.64 -5.45 7.60
CA THR A 160 0.09 -4.53 8.60
C THR A 160 -1.43 -4.43 8.49
N SER A 161 -1.97 -4.35 7.25
CA SER A 161 -3.41 -4.37 6.99
C SER A 161 -4.08 -5.63 7.55
N LEU A 162 -3.58 -6.81 7.19
CA LEU A 162 -4.11 -8.09 7.67
C LEU A 162 -3.91 -8.28 9.18
N TYR A 163 -2.77 -7.85 9.71
CA TYR A 163 -2.50 -7.88 11.14
C TYR A 163 -3.52 -7.05 11.93
N ILE A 164 -3.81 -5.83 11.49
CA ILE A 164 -4.82 -4.95 12.10
C ILE A 164 -6.20 -5.62 12.08
N ALA A 165 -6.56 -6.29 10.99
CA ALA A 165 -7.81 -7.01 10.87
C ALA A 165 -7.90 -8.17 11.87
N ILE A 166 -6.89 -9.06 11.87
CA ILE A 166 -6.89 -10.30 12.68
C ILE A 166 -6.76 -10.00 14.16
N SER A 167 -5.92 -9.02 14.53
CA SER A 167 -5.73 -8.57 15.92
C SER A 167 -6.88 -7.69 16.44
N ARG A 168 -7.85 -7.35 15.58
CA ARG A 168 -9.04 -6.54 15.90
C ARG A 168 -8.70 -5.13 16.39
N MET A 169 -7.75 -4.46 15.75
CA MET A 169 -7.35 -3.11 16.11
C MET A 169 -8.17 -2.03 15.39
N ALA A 170 -8.65 -2.31 14.15
CA ALA A 170 -9.44 -1.36 13.38
C ALA A 170 -10.84 -1.17 13.97
N SER A 171 -11.31 0.07 14.00
CA SER A 171 -12.66 0.39 14.47
C SER A 171 -13.73 0.17 13.40
N MET A 172 -13.41 0.44 12.14
CA MET A 172 -14.25 0.29 10.95
C MET A 172 -15.69 0.77 11.14
N LYS A 173 -15.89 1.91 11.80
CA LYS A 173 -17.22 2.51 11.96
C LYS A 173 -17.68 3.12 10.64
N LYS A 174 -18.96 2.96 10.25
CA LYS A 174 -19.48 3.51 8.98
C LYS A 174 -19.17 4.99 8.78
N ARG A 175 -19.23 5.80 9.86
CA ARG A 175 -18.88 7.22 9.83
C ARG A 175 -17.42 7.48 9.45
N ASN A 176 -16.52 6.48 9.60
CA ASN A 176 -15.10 6.61 9.29
C ASN A 176 -14.84 6.53 7.77
N ILE A 177 -15.83 6.15 6.95
CA ILE A 177 -15.75 6.23 5.48
C ILE A 177 -15.32 7.65 5.07
N TRP A 178 -15.99 8.66 5.62
CA TRP A 178 -15.67 10.06 5.30
C TRP A 178 -14.31 10.50 5.83
N VAL A 179 -13.88 9.98 7.00
CA VAL A 179 -12.53 10.26 7.53
C VAL A 179 -11.46 9.66 6.64
N THR A 180 -11.61 8.39 6.24
CA THR A 180 -10.70 7.71 5.32
C THR A 180 -10.63 8.42 3.98
N PHE A 181 -11.78 8.85 3.45
CA PHE A 181 -11.86 9.59 2.20
C PHE A 181 -11.22 10.99 2.30
N THR A 182 -11.43 11.72 3.41
CA THR A 182 -10.80 13.03 3.63
C THR A 182 -9.27 12.92 3.71
N ILE A 183 -8.75 11.89 4.39
CA ILE A 183 -7.31 11.62 4.41
C ILE A 183 -6.80 11.41 2.98
N LEU A 184 -7.47 10.57 2.20
CA LEU A 184 -7.10 10.32 0.82
C LEU A 184 -7.13 11.59 -0.02
N LEU A 185 -8.19 12.41 0.09
CA LEU A 185 -8.29 13.70 -0.61
C LEU A 185 -7.13 14.64 -0.28
N SER A 186 -6.70 14.67 0.99
CA SER A 186 -5.55 15.48 1.39
C SER A 186 -4.27 15.04 0.67
N PHE A 187 -4.04 13.73 0.54
CA PHE A 187 -2.92 13.19 -0.24
C PHE A 187 -3.07 13.43 -1.74
N CYS A 188 -4.28 13.33 -2.30
CA CYS A 188 -4.54 13.69 -3.70
C CYS A 188 -4.21 15.18 -3.96
N GLY A 189 -4.60 16.07 -3.05
CA GLY A 189 -4.25 17.49 -3.13
C GLY A 189 -2.74 17.73 -3.09
N ALA A 190 -2.03 17.06 -2.17
CA ALA A 190 -0.58 17.13 -2.09
C ALA A 190 0.10 16.56 -3.35
N ALA A 191 -0.42 15.44 -3.90
CA ALA A 191 0.05 14.85 -5.13
C ALA A 191 -0.15 15.77 -6.35
N LEU A 192 -1.31 16.42 -6.48
CA LEU A 192 -1.55 17.40 -7.55
C LEU A 192 -0.59 18.58 -7.47
N LEU A 193 -0.31 19.09 -6.25
CA LEU A 193 0.66 20.15 -6.06
C LEU A 193 2.07 19.70 -6.43
N ALA A 194 2.51 18.54 -5.95
CA ALA A 194 3.81 17.97 -6.28
C ALA A 194 3.95 17.71 -7.78
N ASN A 195 2.91 17.19 -8.43
CA ASN A 195 2.87 16.97 -9.88
C ASN A 195 3.09 18.25 -10.68
N LYS A 196 2.52 19.36 -10.21
CA LYS A 196 2.72 20.66 -10.83
C LYS A 196 4.13 21.22 -10.62
N LEU A 197 4.71 21.03 -9.43
CA LEU A 197 6.02 21.58 -9.07
C LEU A 197 7.19 20.78 -9.67
N LEU A 198 7.04 19.45 -9.74
CA LEU A 198 8.10 18.53 -10.13
C LEU A 198 7.95 18.00 -11.56
N ASP A 199 6.88 18.41 -12.27
CA ASP A 199 6.48 17.85 -13.57
C ASP A 199 6.46 16.31 -13.59
N TYR A 200 5.78 15.74 -12.57
CA TYR A 200 5.70 14.29 -12.34
C TYR A 200 4.25 13.81 -12.31
N ASN A 201 4.01 12.50 -12.19
CA ASN A 201 2.66 11.92 -12.18
C ASN A 201 2.39 11.09 -10.91
N TYR A 202 2.48 11.73 -9.73
CA TYR A 202 2.09 11.09 -8.47
C TYR A 202 0.61 10.71 -8.48
N MET A 203 0.32 9.55 -7.90
CA MET A 203 -1.01 8.98 -7.74
C MET A 203 -1.77 8.81 -9.07
N PHE A 204 -1.01 8.86 -10.20
CA PHE A 204 -1.55 8.76 -11.55
C PHE A 204 -2.65 9.79 -11.84
N LEU A 205 -2.56 11.00 -11.26
CA LEU A 205 -3.56 12.06 -11.41
C LEU A 205 -3.40 12.90 -12.67
N ARG A 206 -2.31 12.73 -13.45
CA ARG A 206 -2.09 13.40 -14.75
C ARG A 206 -2.31 12.48 -15.93
N GLY A 207 -2.20 11.16 -15.74
CA GLY A 207 -2.36 10.15 -16.77
C GLY A 207 -2.29 8.75 -16.18
N GLY A 208 -2.82 7.76 -16.87
CA GLY A 208 -2.90 6.39 -16.38
C GLY A 208 -1.59 5.61 -16.44
N ASP A 209 -0.66 5.98 -17.34
CA ASP A 209 0.69 5.41 -17.48
C ASP A 209 0.71 3.86 -17.54
N GLY A 210 -0.22 3.27 -18.29
CA GLY A 210 -0.32 1.81 -18.41
C GLY A 210 -0.99 1.12 -17.22
N THR A 211 -1.54 1.86 -16.28
CA THR A 211 -2.31 1.32 -15.16
C THR A 211 -3.81 1.20 -15.52
N PRO A 212 -4.63 0.52 -14.69
CA PRO A 212 -6.07 0.47 -14.90
C PRO A 212 -6.76 1.84 -15.00
N TYR A 213 -6.12 2.91 -14.54
CA TYR A 213 -6.61 4.27 -14.68
C TYR A 213 -6.64 4.79 -16.12
N ASP A 214 -5.97 4.13 -17.06
CA ASP A 214 -6.08 4.43 -18.50
C ASP A 214 -7.52 4.30 -19.01
N ILE A 215 -8.33 3.46 -18.40
CA ILE A 215 -9.75 3.33 -18.72
C ILE A 215 -10.46 4.66 -18.47
N VAL A 216 -10.20 5.30 -17.31
CA VAL A 216 -10.76 6.61 -16.96
C VAL A 216 -10.22 7.67 -17.91
N TYR A 217 -8.90 7.64 -18.19
CA TYR A 217 -8.25 8.62 -19.06
C TYR A 217 -8.87 8.65 -20.45
N ARG A 218 -9.08 7.47 -21.04
CA ARG A 218 -9.73 7.33 -22.34
C ARG A 218 -11.20 7.75 -22.31
N PHE A 219 -11.93 7.42 -21.23
CA PHE A 219 -13.35 7.77 -21.08
C PHE A 219 -13.60 9.29 -21.04
N VAL A 220 -12.66 10.06 -20.51
CA VAL A 220 -12.77 11.52 -20.39
C VAL A 220 -11.85 12.28 -21.36
N ASP A 221 -11.36 11.63 -22.42
CA ASP A 221 -10.46 12.17 -23.45
C ASP A 221 -9.25 12.94 -22.87
N GLY A 222 -8.66 12.40 -21.78
CA GLY A 222 -7.50 12.99 -21.13
C GLY A 222 -7.76 14.37 -20.49
N SER A 223 -9.01 14.73 -20.24
CA SER A 223 -9.36 16.01 -19.61
C SER A 223 -8.60 16.23 -18.31
N PRO A 224 -7.83 17.34 -18.16
CA PRO A 224 -6.99 17.58 -16.98
C PRO A 224 -7.80 17.85 -15.70
N VAL A 225 -9.11 18.04 -15.81
CA VAL A 225 -10.02 18.24 -14.68
C VAL A 225 -10.85 16.99 -14.42
N LEU A 226 -11.47 16.43 -15.45
CA LEU A 226 -12.37 15.28 -15.28
C LEU A 226 -11.60 14.00 -14.95
N TYR A 227 -10.38 13.85 -15.47
CA TYR A 227 -9.58 12.66 -15.23
C TYR A 227 -9.21 12.49 -13.74
N PRO A 228 -8.54 13.45 -13.06
CA PRO A 228 -8.25 13.31 -11.64
C PRO A 228 -9.51 13.18 -10.78
N LEU A 229 -10.61 13.84 -11.12
CA LEU A 229 -11.90 13.66 -10.44
C LEU A 229 -12.43 12.23 -10.59
N GLY A 230 -12.31 11.64 -11.78
CA GLY A 230 -12.66 10.24 -12.03
C GLY A 230 -11.83 9.28 -11.20
N VAL A 231 -10.51 9.47 -11.13
CA VAL A 231 -9.61 8.65 -10.28
C VAL A 231 -10.00 8.76 -8.81
N VAL A 232 -10.24 9.97 -8.31
CA VAL A 232 -10.69 10.20 -6.91
C VAL A 232 -12.05 9.54 -6.66
N PHE A 233 -12.97 9.59 -7.62
CA PHE A 233 -14.25 8.91 -7.53
C PHE A 233 -14.10 7.38 -7.43
N PHE A 234 -13.20 6.77 -8.21
CA PHE A 234 -12.89 5.34 -8.09
C PHE A 234 -12.36 4.99 -6.70
N PHE A 235 -11.49 5.81 -6.12
CA PHE A 235 -11.02 5.60 -4.75
C PHE A 235 -12.17 5.67 -3.73
N PHE A 236 -13.09 6.61 -3.91
CA PHE A 236 -14.26 6.70 -3.05
C PHE A 236 -15.13 5.45 -3.15
N VAL A 237 -15.42 5.00 -4.37
CA VAL A 237 -16.18 3.76 -4.61
C VAL A 237 -15.46 2.57 -3.96
N TYR A 238 -14.14 2.46 -4.11
CA TYR A 238 -13.35 1.43 -3.45
C TYR A 238 -13.53 1.44 -1.92
N ILE A 239 -13.41 2.59 -1.28
CA ILE A 239 -13.60 2.74 0.17
C ILE A 239 -15.00 2.24 0.56
N VAL A 240 -16.04 2.71 -0.12
CA VAL A 240 -17.44 2.34 0.16
C VAL A 240 -17.63 0.83 0.01
N VAL A 241 -17.15 0.24 -1.09
CA VAL A 241 -17.23 -1.20 -1.33
C VAL A 241 -16.49 -1.98 -0.25
N TYR A 242 -15.27 -1.55 0.11
CA TYR A 242 -14.47 -2.21 1.14
C TYR A 242 -15.20 -2.25 2.50
N TYR A 243 -15.80 -1.14 2.92
CA TYR A 243 -16.59 -1.08 4.15
C TYR A 243 -17.82 -2.00 4.09
N HIS A 244 -18.52 -2.06 2.95
CA HIS A 244 -19.66 -2.95 2.79
C HIS A 244 -19.26 -4.42 2.82
N VAL A 245 -18.18 -4.80 2.14
CA VAL A 245 -17.62 -6.16 2.18
C VAL A 245 -17.20 -6.53 3.61
N TYR A 246 -16.54 -5.65 4.33
CA TYR A 246 -16.20 -5.87 5.74
C TYR A 246 -17.44 -6.15 6.60
N TYR A 247 -18.49 -5.35 6.47
CA TYR A 247 -19.72 -5.56 7.23
C TYR A 247 -20.48 -6.83 6.81
N PHE A 248 -20.45 -7.16 5.53
CA PHE A 248 -21.03 -8.40 5.01
C PHE A 248 -20.32 -9.63 5.59
N ILE A 249 -19.00 -9.66 5.57
CA ILE A 249 -18.21 -10.75 6.17
C ILE A 249 -18.50 -10.88 7.67
N LYS A 250 -18.52 -9.76 8.38
CA LYS A 250 -18.81 -9.74 9.82
C LYS A 250 -20.21 -10.31 10.12
N TRP A 251 -21.22 -9.97 9.33
CA TRP A 251 -22.56 -10.49 9.45
C TRP A 251 -22.63 -12.00 9.15
N ALA A 252 -22.00 -12.45 8.07
CA ALA A 252 -21.97 -13.86 7.69
C ALA A 252 -21.31 -14.73 8.79
N LEU A 253 -20.17 -14.29 9.34
CA LEU A 253 -19.50 -14.98 10.44
C LEU A 253 -20.34 -15.00 11.73
N GLY A 254 -21.07 -13.93 12.02
CA GLY A 254 -22.01 -13.86 13.16
C GLY A 254 -23.15 -14.89 13.05
N LYS A 255 -23.75 -15.04 11.87
CA LYS A 255 -24.78 -16.07 11.62
C LYS A 255 -24.25 -17.49 11.79
N THR A 256 -23.03 -17.77 11.31
CA THR A 256 -22.43 -19.10 11.43
C THR A 256 -22.20 -19.49 12.90
N GLN A 257 -21.83 -18.54 13.77
CA GLN A 257 -21.68 -18.79 15.20
C GLN A 257 -23.02 -19.04 15.90
N GLN A 258 -24.07 -18.29 15.56
CA GLN A 258 -25.41 -18.50 16.12
C GLN A 258 -25.97 -19.88 15.76
N ASN A 259 -25.81 -20.32 14.50
CA ASN A 259 -26.27 -21.64 14.06
C ASN A 259 -25.50 -22.78 14.75
N LYS A 260 -24.19 -22.64 15.02
CA LYS A 260 -23.42 -23.64 15.78
C LYS A 260 -23.89 -23.75 17.24
N ASN A 261 -24.23 -22.63 17.87
CA ASN A 261 -24.70 -22.62 19.26
C ASN A 261 -26.16 -23.11 19.40
N ALA A 262 -26.95 -23.10 18.33
CA ALA A 262 -28.31 -23.63 18.32
C ALA A 262 -28.36 -25.14 18.06
N ASN A 263 -27.30 -25.74 17.55
CA ASN A 263 -27.18 -27.16 17.23
C ASN A 263 -26.36 -27.98 18.27
N ASN A 264 -25.87 -27.33 19.32
CA ASN A 264 -25.24 -27.91 20.50
C ASN A 264 -26.16 -27.74 21.73
#